data_723757beb8bbbc1333523383b206d399
#
_entry.id   723757beb8bbbc1333523383b206d399
#
_cell.length_a   1.000
_cell.length_b   1.000
_cell.length_c   1.000
_cell.angle_alpha   90.00
_cell.angle_beta   90.00
_cell.angle_gamma   90.00
#
_symmetry.space_group_name_H-M   'P 1'
#
loop_
_entity.id
_entity.type
_entity.pdbx_description
1 polymer ?
#
loop_
_entity_poly.entity_id
_entity_poly.type
_entity_poly.pdbx_seq_one_letter_code
_entity_poly.pdbx_strand_id
1 'polypeptide(L)'
;DDRIVWFQGDLTKQSDVDAALEGAECVWHIAALVGPYHKRDAYDAVNRVGTLNVIAACKKHGIKKCVMSSSPSTRFDGGDINGKRESELDFPKTYLQEYAESKAAGERAMMDACDGVNFFSVAVAPHQVYGPRDMLFLHNFLINAKRLRIFGNGENVISVCYVDNYCHGLILGERALYPGSPALKKFYICTDGEPVKLWDFLDKAFVDLGYPSLRKKFKLPGWTFMMPLAYACDAVGYVLGKKFKLTPFSVRMLLINRWFNIEAAKKDLGYEPIYTPDEAWAKTRAWFEDVWKPKYGAGR
;
A
#
# COMPACT_ATOMS: atom_id res chain seq x y z
N ASP A 1 -23.71 10.89 3.92
CA ASP A 1 -24.21 11.02 2.54
C ASP A 1 -25.21 9.90 2.30
N ASP A 2 -26.46 10.25 2.00
CA ASP A 2 -27.60 9.32 1.88
C ASP A 2 -27.50 8.37 0.67
N ARG A 3 -26.52 8.59 -0.19
CA ARG A 3 -26.20 7.70 -1.33
C ARG A 3 -25.33 6.50 -0.92
N ILE A 4 -24.80 6.48 0.31
CA ILE A 4 -23.93 5.41 0.81
C ILE A 4 -24.77 4.41 1.59
N VAL A 5 -24.79 3.17 1.15
CA VAL A 5 -25.37 2.04 1.89
C VAL A 5 -24.23 1.21 2.49
N TRP A 6 -24.32 0.98 3.79
CA TRP A 6 -23.29 0.23 4.53
C TRP A 6 -23.73 -1.23 4.71
N PHE A 7 -22.85 -2.15 4.30
CA PHE A 7 -23.00 -3.57 4.58
C PHE A 7 -21.93 -4.01 5.58
N GLN A 8 -22.35 -4.72 6.61
CA GLN A 8 -21.42 -5.40 7.52
C GLN A 8 -21.28 -6.85 7.05
N GLY A 9 -20.05 -7.27 6.71
CA GLY A 9 -19.77 -8.61 6.22
C GLY A 9 -18.30 -8.97 6.38
N ASP A 10 -18.01 -10.24 6.14
CA ASP A 10 -16.66 -10.81 6.15
C ASP A 10 -16.28 -11.26 4.74
N LEU A 11 -15.21 -10.68 4.20
CA LEU A 11 -14.71 -10.99 2.85
C LEU A 11 -14.38 -12.49 2.67
N THR A 12 -14.07 -13.19 3.76
CA THR A 12 -13.79 -14.64 3.74
C THR A 12 -15.04 -15.49 3.61
N LYS A 13 -16.24 -14.89 3.74
CA LYS A 13 -17.53 -15.57 3.62
C LYS A 13 -18.20 -15.22 2.29
N GLN A 14 -18.35 -16.22 1.42
CA GLN A 14 -18.97 -16.01 0.11
C GLN A 14 -20.38 -15.40 0.21
N SER A 15 -21.19 -15.82 1.17
CA SER A 15 -22.55 -15.32 1.37
C SER A 15 -22.60 -13.81 1.65
N ASP A 16 -21.64 -13.31 2.45
CA ASP A 16 -21.59 -11.91 2.82
C ASP A 16 -21.16 -11.05 1.62
N VAL A 17 -20.20 -11.57 0.82
CA VAL A 17 -19.76 -10.92 -0.41
C VAL A 17 -20.87 -10.91 -1.46
N ASP A 18 -21.57 -12.01 -1.63
CA ASP A 18 -22.71 -12.11 -2.55
C ASP A 18 -23.80 -11.07 -2.20
N ALA A 19 -24.18 -10.99 -0.93
CA ALA A 19 -25.17 -10.03 -0.47
C ALA A 19 -24.73 -8.57 -0.66
N ALA A 20 -23.45 -8.28 -0.43
CA ALA A 20 -22.91 -6.92 -0.59
C ALA A 20 -22.82 -6.48 -2.05
N LEU A 21 -22.68 -7.41 -3.00
CA LEU A 21 -22.48 -7.11 -4.42
C LEU A 21 -23.77 -7.25 -5.26
N GLU A 22 -24.88 -7.64 -4.66
CA GLU A 22 -26.17 -7.73 -5.37
C GLU A 22 -26.57 -6.36 -5.93
N GLY A 23 -26.82 -6.30 -7.25
CA GLY A 23 -27.21 -5.07 -7.96
C GLY A 23 -26.05 -4.08 -8.25
N ALA A 24 -24.83 -4.43 -7.91
CA ALA A 24 -23.67 -3.58 -8.25
C ALA A 24 -23.30 -3.67 -9.74
N GLU A 25 -22.84 -2.56 -10.32
CA GLU A 25 -22.37 -2.49 -11.71
C GLU A 25 -20.85 -2.59 -11.82
N CYS A 26 -20.13 -2.18 -10.78
CA CYS A 26 -18.69 -2.20 -10.69
C CYS A 26 -18.23 -2.47 -9.25
N VAL A 27 -17.06 -3.10 -9.09
CA VAL A 27 -16.46 -3.35 -7.80
C VAL A 27 -15.10 -2.69 -7.71
N TRP A 28 -14.87 -1.87 -6.68
CA TRP A 28 -13.54 -1.47 -6.23
C TRP A 28 -13.13 -2.39 -5.06
N HIS A 29 -12.38 -3.46 -5.36
CA HIS A 29 -11.88 -4.40 -4.37
C HIS A 29 -10.66 -3.82 -3.66
N ILE A 30 -10.89 -3.01 -2.61
CA ILE A 30 -9.85 -2.31 -1.85
C ILE A 30 -9.50 -3.07 -0.57
N ALA A 31 -10.45 -3.82 -0.03
CA ALA A 31 -10.30 -4.56 1.23
C ALA A 31 -9.12 -5.54 1.17
N ALA A 32 -8.25 -5.47 2.17
CA ALA A 32 -7.12 -6.37 2.33
C ALA A 32 -6.68 -6.41 3.80
N LEU A 33 -6.17 -7.55 4.24
CA LEU A 33 -5.45 -7.63 5.50
C LEU A 33 -4.03 -7.10 5.28
N VAL A 34 -3.69 -6.01 5.98
CA VAL A 34 -2.42 -5.29 5.83
C VAL A 34 -1.61 -5.27 7.13
N GLY A 35 -0.32 -4.92 7.02
CA GLY A 35 0.58 -4.87 8.17
C GLY A 35 1.37 -6.17 8.36
N PRO A 36 2.49 -6.17 9.12
CA PRO A 36 3.44 -7.28 9.15
C PRO A 36 3.19 -8.32 10.25
N TYR A 37 2.06 -8.28 10.96
CA TYR A 37 1.92 -8.99 12.24
C TYR A 37 0.87 -10.12 12.25
N HIS A 38 0.27 -10.42 11.12
CA HIS A 38 -0.75 -11.47 11.04
C HIS A 38 -0.11 -12.82 10.68
N LYS A 39 -0.83 -13.90 10.95
CA LYS A 39 -0.44 -15.24 10.55
C LYS A 39 -0.69 -15.45 9.04
N ARG A 40 0.08 -16.35 8.43
CA ARG A 40 -0.03 -16.68 6.99
C ARG A 40 -1.46 -17.04 6.58
N ASP A 41 -2.11 -17.89 7.37
CA ASP A 41 -3.48 -18.33 7.06
C ASP A 41 -4.49 -17.18 7.05
N ALA A 42 -4.31 -16.17 7.93
CA ALA A 42 -5.17 -15.01 7.96
C ALA A 42 -4.97 -14.13 6.71
N TYR A 43 -3.72 -13.94 6.30
CA TYR A 43 -3.43 -13.24 5.04
C TYR A 43 -4.02 -13.98 3.83
N ASP A 44 -3.85 -15.30 3.75
CA ASP A 44 -4.37 -16.10 2.66
C ASP A 44 -5.90 -16.05 2.62
N ALA A 45 -6.56 -16.22 3.76
CA ALA A 45 -8.01 -16.16 3.86
C ALA A 45 -8.59 -14.84 3.35
N VAL A 46 -8.00 -13.69 3.74
CA VAL A 46 -8.53 -12.38 3.33
C VAL A 46 -8.06 -11.99 1.94
N ASN A 47 -6.75 -12.04 1.68
CA ASN A 47 -6.18 -11.44 0.47
C ASN A 47 -6.29 -12.34 -0.77
N ARG A 48 -6.28 -13.67 -0.61
CA ARG A 48 -6.45 -14.61 -1.72
C ARG A 48 -7.89 -15.16 -1.78
N VAL A 49 -8.36 -15.83 -0.71
CA VAL A 49 -9.70 -16.42 -0.72
C VAL A 49 -10.77 -15.34 -0.81
N GLY A 50 -10.65 -14.25 -0.06
CA GLY A 50 -11.55 -13.11 -0.17
C GLY A 50 -11.60 -12.51 -1.59
N THR A 51 -10.46 -12.43 -2.28
CA THR A 51 -10.45 -12.00 -3.70
C THR A 51 -11.16 -13.00 -4.61
N LEU A 52 -11.00 -14.31 -4.38
CA LEU A 52 -11.74 -15.35 -5.12
C LEU A 52 -13.25 -15.23 -4.88
N ASN A 53 -13.67 -14.94 -3.65
CA ASN A 53 -15.08 -14.70 -3.33
C ASN A 53 -15.65 -13.49 -4.09
N VAL A 54 -14.87 -12.39 -4.18
CA VAL A 54 -15.27 -11.22 -4.99
C VAL A 54 -15.42 -11.59 -6.46
N ILE A 55 -14.47 -12.32 -7.03
CA ILE A 55 -14.54 -12.79 -8.43
C ILE A 55 -15.77 -13.65 -8.66
N ALA A 56 -16.05 -14.60 -7.76
CA ALA A 56 -17.20 -15.49 -7.85
C ALA A 56 -18.52 -14.70 -7.77
N ALA A 57 -18.63 -13.74 -6.84
CA ALA A 57 -19.79 -12.87 -6.70
C ALA A 57 -20.00 -11.99 -7.94
N CYS A 58 -18.93 -11.38 -8.49
CA CYS A 58 -19.01 -10.64 -9.74
C CYS A 58 -19.60 -11.48 -10.88
N LYS A 59 -19.09 -12.72 -11.05
CA LYS A 59 -19.60 -13.64 -12.07
C LYS A 59 -21.05 -14.04 -11.83
N LYS A 60 -21.43 -14.33 -10.59
CA LYS A 60 -22.79 -14.70 -10.18
C LYS A 60 -23.79 -13.59 -10.47
N HIS A 61 -23.44 -12.35 -10.17
CA HIS A 61 -24.34 -11.18 -10.35
C HIS A 61 -24.19 -10.48 -11.71
N GLY A 62 -23.35 -11.00 -12.61
CA GLY A 62 -23.14 -10.40 -13.94
C GLY A 62 -22.39 -9.06 -13.91
N ILE A 63 -21.64 -8.78 -12.84
CA ILE A 63 -20.86 -7.55 -12.69
C ILE A 63 -19.63 -7.66 -13.60
N LYS A 64 -19.51 -6.73 -14.53
CA LYS A 64 -18.49 -6.82 -15.59
C LYS A 64 -17.17 -6.14 -15.21
N LYS A 65 -17.15 -5.23 -14.26
CA LYS A 65 -15.97 -4.42 -13.95
C LYS A 65 -15.48 -4.62 -12.53
N CYS A 66 -14.19 -4.88 -12.37
CA CYS A 66 -13.56 -4.93 -11.06
C CYS A 66 -12.18 -4.25 -11.08
N VAL A 67 -11.99 -3.22 -10.24
CA VAL A 67 -10.70 -2.59 -9.99
C VAL A 67 -10.14 -3.13 -8.68
N MET A 68 -8.98 -3.75 -8.74
CA MET A 68 -8.31 -4.27 -7.54
C MET A 68 -7.27 -3.27 -7.03
N SER A 69 -7.39 -2.87 -5.77
CA SER A 69 -6.29 -2.22 -5.06
C SER A 69 -5.17 -3.23 -4.79
N SER A 70 -4.02 -3.06 -5.45
CA SER A 70 -2.85 -3.89 -5.25
C SER A 70 -1.74 -3.17 -4.48
N SER A 71 -0.51 -3.66 -4.59
CA SER A 71 0.67 -3.08 -3.94
C SER A 71 1.93 -3.43 -4.74
N PRO A 72 2.91 -2.54 -4.88
CA PRO A 72 4.21 -2.87 -5.47
C PRO A 72 4.96 -3.97 -4.69
N SER A 73 4.57 -4.27 -3.44
CA SER A 73 5.12 -5.37 -2.67
C SER A 73 4.89 -6.74 -3.33
N THR A 74 3.88 -6.88 -4.19
CA THR A 74 3.61 -8.10 -4.97
C THR A 74 4.73 -8.44 -5.95
N ARG A 75 5.59 -7.46 -6.25
CA ARG A 75 6.73 -7.57 -7.18
C ARG A 75 8.07 -7.26 -6.53
N PHE A 76 8.10 -7.24 -5.18
CA PHE A 76 9.29 -6.85 -4.45
C PHE A 76 10.16 -8.07 -4.09
N ASP A 77 11.39 -8.09 -4.59
CA ASP A 77 12.39 -9.13 -4.37
C ASP A 77 13.42 -8.81 -3.25
N GLY A 78 13.36 -7.60 -2.71
CA GLY A 78 14.24 -7.15 -1.63
C GLY A 78 15.36 -6.20 -2.05
N GLY A 79 15.53 -5.95 -3.34
CA GLY A 79 16.52 -5.02 -3.89
C GLY A 79 16.05 -3.57 -3.96
N ASP A 80 16.95 -2.69 -4.37
CA ASP A 80 16.61 -1.31 -4.72
C ASP A 80 15.71 -1.27 -5.96
N ILE A 81 14.71 -0.39 -5.90
CA ILE A 81 13.87 -0.06 -7.05
C ILE A 81 14.10 1.42 -7.38
N ASN A 82 14.71 1.67 -8.53
CA ASN A 82 15.08 3.02 -8.98
C ASN A 82 14.34 3.33 -10.28
N GLY A 83 13.13 3.88 -10.20
CA GLY A 83 12.35 4.32 -11.34
C GLY A 83 11.90 3.23 -12.30
N LYS A 84 11.76 1.99 -11.80
CA LYS A 84 11.29 0.88 -12.62
C LYS A 84 9.84 1.10 -13.05
N ARG A 85 9.56 0.69 -14.30
CA ARG A 85 8.22 0.60 -14.87
C ARG A 85 7.58 -0.73 -14.50
N GLU A 86 6.27 -0.82 -14.63
CA GLU A 86 5.52 -2.06 -14.33
C GLU A 86 6.03 -3.26 -15.16
N SER A 87 6.47 -3.04 -16.41
CA SER A 87 7.03 -4.07 -17.28
C SER A 87 8.40 -4.60 -16.86
N GLU A 88 9.06 -3.93 -15.90
CA GLU A 88 10.37 -4.31 -15.33
C GLU A 88 10.22 -4.94 -13.94
N LEU A 89 8.97 -5.16 -13.51
CA LEU A 89 8.63 -5.64 -12.18
C LEU A 89 7.88 -6.99 -12.28
N ASP A 90 8.62 -8.08 -12.20
CA ASP A 90 8.06 -9.43 -12.19
C ASP A 90 7.65 -9.88 -10.79
N PHE A 91 6.75 -10.84 -10.73
CA PHE A 91 6.46 -11.54 -9.47
C PHE A 91 7.70 -12.34 -9.04
N PRO A 92 8.21 -12.14 -7.83
CA PRO A 92 9.38 -12.87 -7.36
C PRO A 92 9.08 -14.35 -7.19
N LYS A 93 10.11 -15.20 -7.32
CA LYS A 93 10.00 -16.65 -7.07
C LYS A 93 9.70 -16.94 -5.59
N THR A 94 10.26 -16.13 -4.70
CA THR A 94 10.06 -16.21 -3.25
C THR A 94 9.74 -14.83 -2.69
N TYR A 95 8.76 -14.76 -1.81
CA TYR A 95 8.35 -13.52 -1.17
C TYR A 95 9.03 -13.33 0.19
N LEU A 96 9.43 -12.11 0.47
CA LEU A 96 10.02 -11.76 1.77
C LEU A 96 8.97 -11.65 2.88
N GLN A 97 7.70 -11.56 2.51
CA GLN A 97 6.58 -11.46 3.45
C GLN A 97 5.34 -12.18 2.97
N GLU A 98 4.65 -12.82 3.90
CA GLU A 98 3.39 -13.52 3.70
C GLU A 98 2.29 -12.61 3.17
N TYR A 99 2.29 -11.32 3.59
CA TYR A 99 1.41 -10.29 3.04
C TYR A 99 1.58 -10.14 1.53
N ALA A 100 2.83 -9.96 1.08
CA ALA A 100 3.12 -9.75 -0.34
C ALA A 100 2.75 -10.97 -1.19
N GLU A 101 3.03 -12.18 -0.67
CA GLU A 101 2.65 -13.45 -1.30
C GLU A 101 1.14 -13.59 -1.47
N SER A 102 0.38 -13.34 -0.40
CA SER A 102 -1.09 -13.46 -0.43
C SER A 102 -1.74 -12.42 -1.34
N LYS A 103 -1.24 -11.17 -1.33
CA LYS A 103 -1.69 -10.12 -2.25
C LYS A 103 -1.38 -10.48 -3.70
N ALA A 104 -0.20 -11.01 -3.99
CA ALA A 104 0.18 -11.45 -5.32
C ALA A 104 -0.69 -12.60 -5.83
N ALA A 105 -1.04 -13.55 -4.96
CA ALA A 105 -1.94 -14.65 -5.30
C ALA A 105 -3.36 -14.14 -5.64
N GLY A 106 -3.90 -13.21 -4.86
CA GLY A 106 -5.17 -12.55 -5.17
C GLY A 106 -5.12 -11.74 -6.46
N GLU A 107 -4.05 -10.99 -6.69
CA GLU A 107 -3.87 -10.20 -7.91
C GLU A 107 -3.82 -11.08 -9.17
N ARG A 108 -3.05 -12.17 -9.14
CA ARG A 108 -3.02 -13.15 -10.24
C ARG A 108 -4.41 -13.70 -10.51
N ALA A 109 -5.13 -14.13 -9.48
CA ALA A 109 -6.50 -14.65 -9.62
C ALA A 109 -7.45 -13.63 -10.26
N MET A 110 -7.34 -12.34 -9.88
CA MET A 110 -8.12 -11.25 -10.47
C MET A 110 -7.78 -11.03 -11.95
N MET A 111 -6.49 -11.04 -12.30
CA MET A 111 -6.03 -10.92 -13.68
C MET A 111 -6.43 -12.13 -14.54
N ASP A 112 -6.30 -13.33 -14.02
CA ASP A 112 -6.66 -14.57 -14.72
C ASP A 112 -8.18 -14.66 -14.96
N ALA A 113 -8.99 -14.13 -14.05
CA ALA A 113 -10.44 -14.10 -14.18
C ALA A 113 -10.92 -13.14 -15.29
N CYS A 114 -10.12 -12.15 -15.69
CA CYS A 114 -10.44 -11.20 -16.75
C CYS A 114 -10.41 -11.91 -18.10
N ASP A 115 -11.56 -12.05 -18.76
CA ASP A 115 -11.66 -12.66 -20.09
C ASP A 115 -11.70 -11.62 -21.23
N GLY A 116 -11.87 -10.34 -20.89
CA GLY A 116 -11.96 -9.24 -21.86
C GLY A 116 -13.27 -9.15 -22.62
N VAL A 117 -14.26 -9.96 -22.25
CA VAL A 117 -15.62 -10.02 -22.87
C VAL A 117 -16.71 -9.84 -21.83
N ASN A 118 -16.72 -10.72 -20.82
CA ASN A 118 -17.74 -10.73 -19.76
C ASN A 118 -17.24 -10.17 -18.44
N PHE A 119 -15.92 -10.20 -18.22
CA PHE A 119 -15.30 -9.68 -17.01
C PHE A 119 -14.00 -8.93 -17.33
N PHE A 120 -13.95 -7.68 -16.91
CA PHE A 120 -12.85 -6.75 -17.10
C PHE A 120 -12.22 -6.45 -15.76
N SER A 121 -10.91 -6.59 -15.62
CA SER A 121 -10.22 -6.22 -14.40
C SER A 121 -8.88 -5.53 -14.65
N VAL A 122 -8.50 -4.69 -13.70
CA VAL A 122 -7.24 -3.99 -13.63
C VAL A 122 -6.77 -3.95 -12.18
N ALA A 123 -5.46 -4.02 -11.95
CA ALA A 123 -4.87 -3.81 -10.63
C ALA A 123 -4.20 -2.42 -10.59
N VAL A 124 -4.57 -1.62 -9.61
CA VAL A 124 -3.97 -0.29 -9.35
C VAL A 124 -3.28 -0.32 -7.99
N ALA A 125 -2.04 0.10 -7.94
CA ALA A 125 -1.21 0.02 -6.75
C ALA A 125 -0.65 1.40 -6.35
N PRO A 126 -0.83 1.82 -5.10
CA PRO A 126 -0.16 2.97 -4.54
C PRO A 126 1.17 2.57 -3.93
N HIS A 127 2.06 3.53 -3.67
CA HIS A 127 3.21 3.32 -2.81
C HIS A 127 3.22 4.35 -1.68
N GLN A 128 3.43 3.89 -0.43
CA GLN A 128 3.47 4.72 0.78
C GLN A 128 2.35 5.77 0.82
N VAL A 129 1.12 5.30 0.96
CA VAL A 129 -0.06 6.16 1.03
C VAL A 129 -0.02 7.03 2.28
N TYR A 130 -0.23 8.33 2.12
CA TYR A 130 -0.38 9.29 3.20
C TYR A 130 -1.63 10.16 2.99
N GLY A 131 -2.08 10.81 4.04
CA GLY A 131 -3.25 11.67 3.97
C GLY A 131 -4.07 11.66 5.25
N PRO A 132 -5.23 12.30 5.26
CA PRO A 132 -6.19 12.17 6.35
C PRO A 132 -6.55 10.71 6.62
N ARG A 133 -6.63 10.33 7.91
CA ARG A 133 -6.90 8.97 8.38
C ARG A 133 -5.79 7.94 8.14
N ASP A 134 -4.58 8.37 7.79
CA ASP A 134 -3.43 7.45 7.70
C ASP A 134 -3.07 6.91 9.09
N MET A 135 -3.36 5.62 9.28
CA MET A 135 -3.06 4.85 10.50
C MET A 135 -1.94 3.81 10.25
N LEU A 136 -1.27 3.85 9.09
CA LEU A 136 -0.26 2.86 8.70
C LEU A 136 1.12 3.48 8.44
N PHE A 137 1.23 4.52 7.65
CA PHE A 137 2.52 5.09 7.26
C PHE A 137 2.98 6.16 8.27
N LEU A 138 2.46 7.37 8.22
CA LEU A 138 2.87 8.46 9.12
C LEU A 138 2.57 8.14 10.59
N HIS A 139 1.41 7.52 10.87
CA HIS A 139 1.05 7.11 12.22
C HIS A 139 2.15 6.29 12.90
N ASN A 140 2.64 5.23 12.23
CA ASN A 140 3.65 4.34 12.81
C ASN A 140 4.99 5.02 13.09
N PHE A 141 5.36 6.03 12.32
CA PHE A 141 6.55 6.84 12.59
C PHE A 141 6.33 7.83 13.74
N LEU A 142 5.20 8.52 13.73
CA LEU A 142 4.89 9.55 14.72
C LEU A 142 4.67 8.98 16.13
N ILE A 143 4.06 7.81 16.28
CA ILE A 143 3.95 7.16 17.62
C ILE A 143 5.31 6.77 18.21
N ASN A 144 6.35 6.70 17.39
CA ASN A 144 7.72 6.42 17.80
C ASN A 144 8.64 7.65 17.74
N ALA A 145 8.08 8.86 17.65
CA ALA A 145 8.81 10.10 17.38
C ALA A 145 10.05 10.32 18.27
N LYS A 146 9.97 10.09 19.57
CA LYS A 146 11.10 10.25 20.50
C LYS A 146 12.25 9.31 20.20
N ARG A 147 11.94 8.06 19.81
CA ARG A 147 12.93 6.98 19.62
C ARG A 147 13.44 6.87 18.20
N LEU A 148 12.66 7.31 17.23
CA LEU A 148 13.02 7.20 15.82
C LEU A 148 14.33 7.96 15.52
N ARG A 149 15.18 7.32 14.75
CA ARG A 149 16.45 7.83 14.25
C ARG A 149 16.54 7.52 12.77
N ILE A 150 17.30 8.32 12.04
CA ILE A 150 17.65 8.03 10.65
C ILE A 150 18.53 6.79 10.60
N PHE A 151 18.19 5.84 9.73
CA PHE A 151 18.99 4.66 9.47
C PHE A 151 19.85 4.89 8.22
N GLY A 152 21.14 4.50 8.31
CA GLY A 152 22.09 4.71 7.23
C GLY A 152 22.43 6.18 7.00
N ASN A 153 22.66 6.55 5.74
CA ASN A 153 22.96 7.93 5.34
C ASN A 153 21.71 8.85 5.30
N GLY A 154 20.53 8.25 5.22
CA GLY A 154 19.26 8.98 5.13
C GLY A 154 18.96 9.57 3.75
N GLU A 155 19.54 9.01 2.69
CA GLU A 155 19.42 9.52 1.31
C GLU A 155 18.53 8.64 0.42
N ASN A 156 17.96 7.56 0.97
CA ASN A 156 17.11 6.67 0.20
C ASN A 156 15.82 7.35 -0.26
N VAL A 157 15.46 7.04 -1.50
CA VAL A 157 14.38 7.67 -2.24
C VAL A 157 13.18 6.73 -2.34
N ILE A 158 11.99 7.28 -2.18
CA ILE A 158 10.72 6.53 -2.28
C ILE A 158 9.71 7.30 -3.13
N SER A 159 8.74 6.60 -3.70
CA SER A 159 7.49 7.20 -4.14
C SER A 159 6.52 7.30 -2.97
N VAL A 160 5.74 8.38 -2.94
CA VAL A 160 4.61 8.56 -2.01
C VAL A 160 3.33 8.75 -2.81
N CYS A 161 2.20 8.51 -2.21
CA CYS A 161 0.91 8.68 -2.85
C CYS A 161 -0.09 9.31 -1.87
N TYR A 162 -0.57 10.49 -2.18
CA TYR A 162 -1.65 11.10 -1.43
C TYR A 162 -2.95 10.32 -1.65
N VAL A 163 -3.71 10.12 -0.60
CA VAL A 163 -4.89 9.23 -0.62
C VAL A 163 -5.91 9.59 -1.70
N ASP A 164 -6.19 10.88 -1.93
CA ASP A 164 -7.15 11.30 -2.97
C ASP A 164 -6.56 11.14 -4.38
N ASN A 165 -5.24 11.31 -4.57
CA ASN A 165 -4.56 10.97 -5.82
C ASN A 165 -4.69 9.47 -6.12
N TYR A 166 -4.58 8.63 -5.07
CA TYR A 166 -4.80 7.20 -5.22
C TYR A 166 -6.25 6.87 -5.57
N CYS A 167 -7.22 7.47 -4.89
CA CYS A 167 -8.65 7.31 -5.21
C CYS A 167 -8.94 7.71 -6.67
N HIS A 168 -8.32 8.79 -7.15
CA HIS A 168 -8.41 9.20 -8.54
C HIS A 168 -7.88 8.11 -9.49
N GLY A 169 -6.72 7.51 -9.17
CA GLY A 169 -6.17 6.40 -9.95
C GLY A 169 -7.11 5.18 -10.01
N LEU A 170 -7.78 4.85 -8.91
CA LEU A 170 -8.78 3.78 -8.86
C LEU A 170 -10.00 4.08 -9.75
N ILE A 171 -10.48 5.33 -9.74
CA ILE A 171 -11.58 5.77 -10.60
C ILE A 171 -11.19 5.71 -12.07
N LEU A 172 -10.01 6.16 -12.42
CA LEU A 172 -9.49 6.06 -13.79
C LEU A 172 -9.29 4.61 -14.23
N GLY A 173 -8.86 3.74 -13.29
CA GLY A 173 -8.82 2.30 -13.51
C GLY A 173 -10.18 1.74 -13.93
N GLU A 174 -11.27 2.13 -13.26
CA GLU A 174 -12.64 1.73 -13.65
C GLU A 174 -13.01 2.24 -15.03
N ARG A 175 -12.75 3.51 -15.32
CA ARG A 175 -13.07 4.13 -16.62
C ARG A 175 -12.32 3.48 -17.78
N ALA A 176 -11.14 2.90 -17.51
CA ALA A 176 -10.35 2.16 -18.47
C ALA A 176 -10.82 0.71 -18.69
N LEU A 177 -11.87 0.23 -18.00
CA LEU A 177 -12.41 -1.12 -18.17
C LEU A 177 -13.52 -1.15 -19.23
N TYR A 178 -13.13 -1.42 -20.48
CA TYR A 178 -14.01 -1.61 -21.63
C TYR A 178 -13.44 -2.65 -22.60
N PRO A 179 -14.24 -3.22 -23.52
CA PRO A 179 -13.75 -4.21 -24.48
C PRO A 179 -12.58 -3.68 -25.33
N GLY A 180 -11.48 -4.44 -25.37
CA GLY A 180 -10.27 -4.06 -26.14
C GLY A 180 -9.37 -3.02 -25.47
N SER A 181 -9.69 -2.60 -24.24
CA SER A 181 -8.86 -1.63 -23.52
C SER A 181 -7.44 -2.17 -23.29
N PRO A 182 -6.41 -1.31 -23.45
CA PRO A 182 -5.03 -1.66 -23.12
C PRO A 182 -4.81 -1.93 -21.61
N ALA A 183 -5.75 -1.50 -20.74
CA ALA A 183 -5.65 -1.65 -19.29
C ALA A 183 -6.04 -3.04 -18.77
N LEU A 184 -6.71 -3.86 -19.58
CA LEU A 184 -7.19 -5.18 -19.16
C LEU A 184 -6.03 -6.10 -18.75
N LYS A 185 -6.19 -6.80 -17.62
CA LYS A 185 -5.20 -7.73 -17.06
C LYS A 185 -3.88 -7.07 -16.69
N LYS A 186 -3.82 -5.75 -16.55
CA LYS A 186 -2.60 -5.05 -16.23
C LYS A 186 -2.56 -4.57 -14.79
N PHE A 187 -1.35 -4.30 -14.35
CA PHE A 187 -1.01 -3.69 -13.08
C PHE A 187 -0.46 -2.30 -13.36
N TYR A 188 -0.93 -1.30 -12.65
CA TYR A 188 -0.48 0.08 -12.74
C TYR A 188 -0.07 0.62 -11.39
N ILE A 189 0.98 1.43 -11.37
CA ILE A 189 1.44 2.15 -10.19
C ILE A 189 0.97 3.60 -10.28
N CYS A 190 0.21 4.04 -9.27
CA CYS A 190 -0.24 5.42 -9.13
C CYS A 190 0.40 6.04 -7.89
N THR A 191 1.19 7.10 -8.09
CA THR A 191 1.86 7.86 -7.03
C THR A 191 1.73 9.35 -7.31
N ASP A 192 2.28 10.19 -6.44
CA ASP A 192 2.27 11.66 -6.64
C ASP A 192 3.24 12.12 -7.75
N GLY A 193 3.88 11.19 -8.45
CA GLY A 193 4.79 11.43 -9.57
C GLY A 193 6.23 11.54 -9.11
N GLU A 194 6.64 12.69 -8.62
CA GLU A 194 8.02 12.93 -8.21
C GLU A 194 8.41 12.14 -6.95
N PRO A 195 9.52 11.41 -6.99
CA PRO A 195 10.00 10.68 -5.82
C PRO A 195 10.60 11.62 -4.78
N VAL A 196 10.53 11.22 -3.51
CA VAL A 196 11.04 12.00 -2.38
C VAL A 196 12.06 11.21 -1.57
N LYS A 197 12.99 11.89 -0.90
CA LYS A 197 13.83 11.26 0.12
C LYS A 197 12.97 10.90 1.32
N LEU A 198 12.92 9.62 1.70
CA LEU A 198 12.09 9.12 2.80
C LEU A 198 12.30 9.94 4.08
N TRP A 199 13.54 10.18 4.42
CA TRP A 199 13.89 10.83 5.69
C TRP A 199 13.64 12.33 5.69
N ASP A 200 13.68 13.01 4.53
CA ASP A 200 13.28 14.41 4.40
C ASP A 200 11.76 14.55 4.50
N PHE A 201 11.01 13.65 3.85
CA PHE A 201 9.55 13.61 3.97
C PHE A 201 9.10 13.39 5.42
N LEU A 202 9.72 12.43 6.12
CA LEU A 202 9.43 12.17 7.53
C LEU A 202 9.88 13.33 8.45
N ASP A 203 11.05 13.92 8.19
CA ASP A 203 11.55 15.06 8.98
C ASP A 203 10.62 16.26 8.86
N LYS A 204 10.17 16.57 7.63
CA LYS A 204 9.15 17.60 7.40
C LYS A 204 7.88 17.31 8.20
N ALA A 205 7.37 16.08 8.14
CA ALA A 205 6.18 15.68 8.90
C ALA A 205 6.37 15.85 10.41
N PHE A 206 7.53 15.51 10.94
CA PHE A 206 7.85 15.66 12.36
C PHE A 206 7.89 17.13 12.76
N VAL A 207 8.62 17.96 12.03
CA VAL A 207 8.79 19.39 12.34
C VAL A 207 7.45 20.12 12.24
N ASP A 208 6.71 19.90 11.17
CA ASP A 208 5.42 20.58 10.95
C ASP A 208 4.37 20.19 11.99
N LEU A 209 4.45 18.99 12.57
CA LEU A 209 3.58 18.52 13.64
C LEU A 209 4.12 18.81 15.05
N GLY A 210 5.21 19.59 15.17
CA GLY A 210 5.78 20.04 16.44
C GLY A 210 6.67 19.01 17.15
N TYR A 211 7.17 18.01 16.44
CA TYR A 211 8.17 17.07 16.97
C TYR A 211 9.60 17.55 16.63
N PRO A 212 10.62 17.10 17.42
CA PRO A 212 12.00 17.41 17.10
C PRO A 212 12.42 16.83 15.76
N SER A 213 13.17 17.62 14.97
CA SER A 213 13.73 17.20 13.70
C SER A 213 14.56 15.89 13.85
N LEU A 214 14.36 14.96 12.93
CA LEU A 214 15.13 13.72 12.81
C LEU A 214 16.58 14.02 12.37
N ARG A 215 16.76 15.07 11.55
CA ARG A 215 18.06 15.50 11.05
C ARG A 215 18.98 16.04 12.15
N LYS A 216 18.41 16.51 13.27
CA LYS A 216 19.17 16.95 14.46
C LYS A 216 19.59 15.82 15.39
N LYS A 217 19.08 14.60 15.18
CA LYS A 217 19.42 13.42 15.97
C LYS A 217 20.59 12.67 15.33
N PHE A 218 21.36 11.91 16.14
CA PHE A 218 22.41 11.03 15.59
C PHE A 218 21.80 9.96 14.69
N LYS A 219 22.50 9.63 13.59
CA LYS A 219 22.11 8.57 12.67
C LYS A 219 22.57 7.21 13.18
N LEU A 220 21.81 6.17 12.89
CA LEU A 220 22.18 4.78 13.21
C LEU A 220 22.74 4.10 11.96
N PRO A 221 23.94 3.46 12.04
CA PRO A 221 24.48 2.70 10.91
C PRO A 221 23.51 1.58 10.51
N GLY A 222 22.95 1.68 9.29
CA GLY A 222 21.85 0.83 8.85
C GLY A 222 22.29 -0.61 8.60
N TRP A 223 23.15 -0.81 7.61
CA TRP A 223 23.59 -2.14 7.19
C TRP A 223 24.56 -2.82 8.18
N THR A 224 25.44 -2.05 8.80
CA THR A 224 26.50 -2.58 9.67
C THR A 224 26.10 -2.78 11.13
N PHE A 225 25.06 -2.08 11.60
CA PHE A 225 24.59 -2.19 12.99
C PHE A 225 23.11 -2.60 13.08
N MET A 226 22.21 -1.86 12.44
CA MET A 226 20.77 -2.12 12.57
C MET A 226 20.35 -3.43 11.92
N MET A 227 20.96 -3.81 10.81
CA MET A 227 20.63 -5.07 10.13
C MET A 227 21.05 -6.30 10.95
N PRO A 228 22.31 -6.43 11.44
CA PRO A 228 22.67 -7.51 12.36
C PRO A 228 21.83 -7.56 13.63
N LEU A 229 21.53 -6.40 14.22
CA LEU A 229 20.63 -6.32 15.38
C LEU A 229 19.23 -6.85 15.07
N ALA A 230 18.70 -6.55 13.90
CA ALA A 230 17.40 -7.04 13.47
C ALA A 230 17.38 -8.57 13.29
N TYR A 231 18.44 -9.15 12.72
CA TYR A 231 18.59 -10.61 12.65
C TYR A 231 18.67 -11.25 14.03
N ALA A 232 19.40 -10.64 14.96
CA ALA A 232 19.47 -11.13 16.35
C ALA A 232 18.09 -11.07 17.03
N CYS A 233 17.35 -9.96 16.86
CA CYS A 233 15.97 -9.85 17.35
C CYS A 233 15.05 -10.93 16.75
N ASP A 234 15.17 -11.20 15.48
CA ASP A 234 14.35 -12.21 14.78
C ASP A 234 14.63 -13.62 15.30
N ALA A 235 15.91 -13.97 15.48
CA ALA A 235 16.35 -15.23 16.07
C ALA A 235 15.84 -15.41 17.50
N VAL A 236 15.98 -14.37 18.35
CA VAL A 236 15.44 -14.39 19.72
C VAL A 236 13.93 -14.51 19.70
N GLY A 237 13.26 -13.78 18.79
CA GLY A 237 11.81 -13.86 18.60
C GLY A 237 11.34 -15.26 18.25
N TYR A 238 12.07 -15.94 17.36
CA TYR A 238 11.80 -17.33 16.99
C TYR A 238 11.86 -18.27 18.21
N VAL A 239 12.93 -18.16 19.02
CA VAL A 239 13.10 -18.98 20.24
C VAL A 239 12.01 -18.70 21.27
N LEU A 240 11.60 -17.43 21.42
CA LEU A 240 10.59 -17.03 22.41
C LEU A 240 9.13 -17.15 21.89
N GLY A 241 8.91 -17.55 20.64
CA GLY A 241 7.59 -17.56 20.01
C GLY A 241 6.96 -16.17 19.90
N LYS A 242 7.77 -15.10 19.81
CA LYS A 242 7.32 -13.70 19.76
C LYS A 242 7.80 -13.01 18.48
N LYS A 243 6.97 -12.14 17.89
CA LYS A 243 7.37 -11.27 16.78
C LYS A 243 7.78 -9.89 17.30
N PHE A 244 9.03 -9.50 17.09
CA PHE A 244 9.51 -8.15 17.38
C PHE A 244 9.20 -7.20 16.22
N LYS A 245 9.10 -5.89 16.51
CA LYS A 245 8.91 -4.87 15.47
C LYS A 245 10.16 -4.60 14.65
N LEU A 246 11.35 -4.79 15.24
CA LEU A 246 12.62 -4.67 14.54
C LEU A 246 12.93 -6.00 13.86
N THR A 247 12.68 -6.06 12.56
CA THR A 247 12.95 -7.22 11.71
C THR A 247 13.93 -6.83 10.59
N PRO A 248 14.63 -7.78 9.97
CA PRO A 248 15.49 -7.49 8.81
C PRO A 248 14.70 -6.81 7.67
N PHE A 249 13.46 -7.19 7.47
CA PHE A 249 12.57 -6.54 6.50
C PHE A 249 12.32 -5.07 6.87
N SER A 250 11.93 -4.76 8.11
CA SER A 250 11.63 -3.37 8.53
C SER A 250 12.85 -2.45 8.41
N VAL A 251 14.04 -2.95 8.77
CA VAL A 251 15.29 -2.21 8.59
C VAL A 251 15.60 -1.96 7.11
N ARG A 252 15.46 -3.01 6.28
CA ARG A 252 15.67 -2.90 4.83
C ARG A 252 14.77 -1.82 4.21
N MET A 253 13.48 -1.78 4.57
CA MET A 253 12.53 -0.79 4.06
C MET A 253 12.90 0.67 4.39
N LEU A 254 13.71 0.89 5.42
CA LEU A 254 14.21 2.21 5.81
C LEU A 254 15.55 2.59 5.16
N LEU A 255 16.18 1.68 4.41
CA LEU A 255 17.52 1.86 3.86
C LEU A 255 17.56 1.92 2.33
N ILE A 256 16.67 1.20 1.66
CA ILE A 256 16.70 1.03 0.20
C ILE A 256 15.85 2.06 -0.53
N ASN A 257 16.19 2.28 -1.79
CA ASN A 257 15.38 3.05 -2.71
C ASN A 257 14.16 2.23 -3.15
N ARG A 258 12.99 2.88 -3.20
CA ARG A 258 11.76 2.29 -3.71
C ARG A 258 10.90 3.37 -4.35
N TRP A 259 11.28 3.77 -5.54
CA TRP A 259 10.50 4.70 -6.34
C TRP A 259 10.25 4.15 -7.73
N PHE A 260 9.15 4.56 -8.32
CA PHE A 260 8.56 3.95 -9.51
C PHE A 260 8.30 5.01 -10.58
N ASN A 261 8.39 4.59 -11.82
CA ASN A 261 7.93 5.36 -12.97
C ASN A 261 6.43 5.10 -13.18
N ILE A 262 5.65 6.16 -13.39
CA ILE A 262 4.18 6.09 -13.55
C ILE A 262 3.71 6.36 -14.99
N GLU A 263 4.61 6.35 -15.95
CA GLU A 263 4.29 6.68 -17.35
C GLU A 263 3.26 5.72 -17.96
N ALA A 264 3.21 4.46 -17.54
CA ALA A 264 2.20 3.52 -18.02
C ALA A 264 0.80 3.91 -17.52
N ALA A 265 0.67 4.30 -16.25
CA ALA A 265 -0.59 4.81 -15.70
C ALA A 265 -1.03 6.11 -16.38
N LYS A 266 -0.08 7.03 -16.67
CA LYS A 266 -0.37 8.25 -17.42
C LYS A 266 -0.89 7.94 -18.81
N LYS A 267 -0.21 7.06 -19.53
CA LYS A 267 -0.52 6.71 -20.92
C LYS A 267 -1.83 5.94 -21.05
N ASP A 268 -1.98 4.87 -20.28
CA ASP A 268 -3.07 3.91 -20.49
C ASP A 268 -4.35 4.28 -19.70
N LEU A 269 -4.20 4.94 -18.54
CA LEU A 269 -5.31 5.36 -17.69
C LEU A 269 -5.62 6.87 -17.77
N GLY A 270 -4.71 7.67 -18.34
CA GLY A 270 -4.79 9.14 -18.28
C GLY A 270 -4.56 9.66 -16.84
N TYR A 271 -3.78 8.93 -16.03
CA TYR A 271 -3.55 9.29 -14.64
C TYR A 271 -2.60 10.48 -14.51
N GLU A 272 -3.08 11.52 -13.84
CA GLU A 272 -2.27 12.62 -13.32
C GLU A 272 -2.72 12.88 -11.88
N PRO A 273 -1.79 13.15 -10.94
CA PRO A 273 -2.16 13.56 -9.58
C PRO A 273 -3.05 14.81 -9.61
N ILE A 274 -4.18 14.75 -8.91
CA ILE A 274 -5.13 15.88 -8.84
C ILE A 274 -4.84 16.86 -7.70
N TYR A 275 -3.92 16.49 -6.80
CA TYR A 275 -3.40 17.37 -5.76
C TYR A 275 -1.89 17.47 -5.90
N THR A 276 -1.39 18.69 -5.79
CA THR A 276 0.04 18.96 -5.66
C THR A 276 0.56 18.48 -4.30
N PRO A 277 1.88 18.24 -4.15
CA PRO A 277 2.47 17.85 -2.86
C PRO A 277 2.17 18.82 -1.71
N ASP A 278 2.11 20.11 -1.98
CA ASP A 278 1.84 21.13 -0.94
C ASP A 278 0.36 21.11 -0.52
N GLU A 279 -0.57 21.00 -1.45
CA GLU A 279 -2.01 20.86 -1.14
C GLU A 279 -2.31 19.58 -0.37
N ALA A 280 -1.73 18.45 -0.83
CA ALA A 280 -1.84 17.15 -0.19
C ALA A 280 -1.28 17.19 1.25
N TRP A 281 -0.12 17.84 1.41
CA TRP A 281 0.49 17.97 2.73
C TRP A 281 -0.34 18.88 3.65
N ALA A 282 -0.85 20.01 3.17
CA ALA A 282 -1.69 20.90 3.97
C ALA A 282 -2.92 20.17 4.55
N LYS A 283 -3.63 19.38 3.71
CA LYS A 283 -4.78 18.58 4.15
C LYS A 283 -4.37 17.46 5.14
N THR A 284 -3.25 16.80 4.87
CA THR A 284 -2.69 15.77 5.76
C THR A 284 -2.35 16.35 7.13
N ARG A 285 -1.60 17.44 7.15
CA ARG A 285 -1.19 18.14 8.38
C ARG A 285 -2.40 18.55 9.21
N ALA A 286 -3.39 19.21 8.61
CA ALA A 286 -4.60 19.63 9.32
C ALA A 286 -5.27 18.46 10.05
N TRP A 287 -5.46 17.32 9.37
CA TRP A 287 -6.06 16.15 10.01
C TRP A 287 -5.19 15.58 11.15
N PHE A 288 -3.87 15.55 10.96
CA PHE A 288 -2.96 15.08 12.02
C PHE A 288 -2.93 16.03 13.23
N GLU A 289 -3.02 17.34 13.04
CA GLU A 289 -3.11 18.34 14.12
C GLU A 289 -4.45 18.25 14.86
N ASP A 290 -5.57 18.22 14.11
CA ASP A 290 -6.92 18.41 14.69
C ASP A 290 -7.50 17.09 15.24
N VAL A 291 -7.16 15.94 14.63
CA VAL A 291 -7.78 14.64 14.96
C VAL A 291 -6.78 13.66 15.57
N TRP A 292 -5.63 13.48 14.93
CA TRP A 292 -4.67 12.47 15.35
C TRP A 292 -3.91 12.89 16.63
N LYS A 293 -3.39 14.09 16.67
CA LYS A 293 -2.55 14.57 17.78
C LYS A 293 -3.28 14.63 19.13
N PRO A 294 -4.54 15.10 19.24
CA PRO A 294 -5.30 15.00 20.47
C PRO A 294 -5.46 13.56 20.98
N LYS A 295 -5.62 12.61 20.06
CA LYS A 295 -5.89 11.21 20.42
C LYS A 295 -4.62 10.39 20.70
N TYR A 296 -3.54 10.63 19.95
CA TYR A 296 -2.34 9.79 19.97
C TYR A 296 -1.06 10.56 20.32
N GLY A 297 -1.06 11.89 20.32
CA GLY A 297 0.10 12.74 20.49
C GLY A 297 0.45 13.11 21.94
N ALA A 298 -0.49 12.94 22.88
CA ALA A 298 -0.29 13.30 24.28
C ALA A 298 0.84 12.47 24.92
N GLY A 299 1.86 13.15 25.45
CA GLY A 299 2.99 12.54 26.18
C GLY A 299 4.12 11.98 25.29
N ARG A 300 4.14 12.25 24.00
CA ARG A 300 5.14 11.73 23.06
C ARG A 300 6.07 12.77 22.49
#